data_4e6042830d5c150b788e2e0f8ad5614b
#
_entry.id   4e6042830d5c150b788e2e0f8ad5614b
#
_cell.length_a   1.000
_cell.length_b   1.000
_cell.length_c   1.000
_cell.angle_alpha   90.00
_cell.angle_beta   90.00
_cell.angle_gamma   90.00
#
_symmetry.space_group_name_H-M   'P 1'
#
loop_
_entity.id
_entity.type
_entity.pdbx_description
1 polymer ?
#
loop_
_entity_poly.entity_id
_entity_poly.type
_entity_poly.pdbx_seq_one_letter_code
_entity_poly.pdbx_strand_id
1 'polypeptide(L)'
;EREPVVLPSRYPNLLVNGTSGIAVGMATNIPPHNLREVVDAVVKIIDNIIEEQRETTMEEILDIVKGPDFPTGATILGRRGIEEAYRTGRGKIRVRAVTNIETLPNGKSRIIVTELPYLVNKARLISKIAELVRDKKIDGITDLNDHSSREGMRICIDLRKDANANVVLNLLYKHTQLQDTFGVNMLSLIPNNGSLEPKVLNLK
;
A
#
# COMPACT_ATOMS: atom_id res chain seq x y z
N GLU A 1 33.03 16.50 16.77
CA GLU A 1 31.72 15.95 17.19
C GLU A 1 31.60 14.52 16.69
N ARG A 2 30.95 13.65 17.47
CA ARG A 2 30.69 12.25 17.04
C ARG A 2 29.24 12.13 16.61
N GLU A 3 29.03 11.67 15.40
CA GLU A 3 27.71 11.34 14.88
C GLU A 3 27.35 9.88 15.21
N PRO A 4 26.05 9.58 15.49
CA PRO A 4 25.61 8.19 15.60
C PRO A 4 25.70 7.51 14.23
N VAL A 5 26.22 6.29 14.20
CA VAL A 5 26.31 5.48 12.98
C VAL A 5 24.91 4.98 12.58
N VAL A 6 24.09 4.66 13.59
CA VAL A 6 22.68 4.25 13.43
C VAL A 6 21.85 4.92 14.51
N LEU A 7 20.58 5.20 14.21
CA LEU A 7 19.62 5.64 15.21
C LEU A 7 19.00 4.41 15.87
N PRO A 8 19.16 4.25 17.21
CA PRO A 8 18.54 3.13 17.92
C PRO A 8 17.02 3.25 17.89
N SER A 9 16.34 2.12 17.74
CA SER A 9 14.89 2.03 17.81
C SER A 9 14.48 1.01 18.86
N ARG A 10 13.39 1.28 19.57
CA ARG A 10 12.83 0.38 20.59
C ARG A 10 11.94 -0.73 20.03
N TYR A 11 11.62 -0.66 18.75
CA TYR A 11 10.78 -1.61 18.00
C TYR A 11 11.30 -1.70 16.56
N PRO A 12 10.91 -2.69 15.76
CA PRO A 12 11.33 -2.81 14.37
C PRO A 12 10.80 -1.69 13.47
N ASN A 13 11.40 -0.51 13.60
CA ASN A 13 10.95 0.73 12.95
C ASN A 13 10.92 0.64 11.43
N LEU A 14 11.88 -0.08 10.83
CA LEU A 14 11.97 -0.25 9.39
C LEU A 14 10.71 -0.92 8.81
N LEU A 15 10.15 -1.91 9.50
CA LEU A 15 8.93 -2.59 9.10
C LEU A 15 7.67 -1.79 9.46
N VAL A 16 7.63 -1.19 10.64
CA VAL A 16 6.44 -0.45 11.09
C VAL A 16 6.19 0.79 10.24
N ASN A 17 7.21 1.59 10.02
CA ASN A 17 7.08 2.82 9.22
C ASN A 17 7.29 2.61 7.72
N GLY A 18 7.95 1.52 7.33
CA GLY A 18 8.40 1.34 5.97
C GLY A 18 9.47 2.35 5.57
N THR A 19 9.95 2.24 4.36
CA THR A 19 10.90 3.20 3.79
C THR A 19 10.87 3.15 2.28
N SER A 20 11.27 4.25 1.65
CA SER A 20 11.50 4.34 0.22
C SER A 20 12.78 5.12 -0.02
N GLY A 21 13.65 4.62 -0.87
CA GLY A 21 14.91 5.28 -1.18
C GLY A 21 15.48 4.86 -2.52
N ILE A 22 16.12 5.80 -3.21
CA ILE A 22 16.74 5.60 -4.51
C ILE A 22 18.22 5.94 -4.38
N ALA A 23 19.07 4.99 -4.77
CA ALA A 23 20.51 5.18 -4.87
C ALA A 23 20.99 4.83 -6.28
N VAL A 24 22.27 5.03 -6.55
CA VAL A 24 22.86 4.66 -7.84
C VAL A 24 22.92 3.14 -7.95
N GLY A 25 22.21 2.59 -8.94
CA GLY A 25 22.18 1.14 -9.21
C GLY A 25 21.31 0.31 -8.28
N MET A 26 20.65 0.91 -7.29
CA MET A 26 19.78 0.19 -6.35
C MET A 26 18.66 1.07 -5.79
N ALA A 27 17.57 0.42 -5.35
CA ALA A 27 16.47 1.10 -4.68
C ALA A 27 15.88 0.21 -3.59
N THR A 28 15.31 0.84 -2.57
CA THR A 28 14.51 0.14 -1.55
C THR A 28 13.09 0.67 -1.53
N ASN A 29 12.13 -0.20 -1.27
CA ASN A 29 10.73 0.16 -1.11
C ASN A 29 10.05 -0.85 -0.20
N ILE A 30 10.00 -0.54 1.08
CA ILE A 30 9.45 -1.39 2.14
C ILE A 30 8.14 -0.79 2.59
N PRO A 31 7.01 -1.53 2.52
CA PRO A 31 5.72 -1.03 2.96
C PRO A 31 5.65 -0.93 4.49
N PRO A 32 4.83 -0.01 5.04
CA PRO A 32 4.56 0.05 6.47
C PRO A 32 3.73 -1.16 6.94
N HIS A 33 3.88 -1.50 8.23
CA HIS A 33 3.21 -2.64 8.86
C HIS A 33 2.55 -2.25 10.17
N ASN A 34 1.61 -3.06 10.63
CA ASN A 34 0.96 -2.89 11.90
C ASN A 34 1.93 -3.17 13.05
N LEU A 35 2.05 -2.22 14.00
CA LEU A 35 2.98 -2.32 15.13
C LEU A 35 2.74 -3.58 15.97
N ARG A 36 1.47 -3.91 16.25
CA ARG A 36 1.13 -5.09 17.06
C ARG A 36 1.55 -6.37 16.37
N GLU A 37 1.19 -6.55 15.10
CA GLU A 37 1.58 -7.73 14.32
C GLU A 37 3.11 -7.91 14.28
N VAL A 38 3.86 -6.84 14.06
CA VAL A 38 5.33 -6.89 14.03
C VAL A 38 5.90 -7.28 15.39
N VAL A 39 5.40 -6.68 16.47
CA VAL A 39 5.85 -7.00 17.84
C VAL A 39 5.47 -8.44 18.20
N ASP A 40 4.25 -8.90 17.87
CA ASP A 40 3.82 -10.28 18.12
C ASP A 40 4.71 -11.29 17.37
N ALA A 41 5.14 -10.97 16.15
CA ALA A 41 6.09 -11.80 15.40
C ALA A 41 7.47 -11.86 16.09
N VAL A 42 7.97 -10.74 16.62
CA VAL A 42 9.23 -10.72 17.38
C VAL A 42 9.11 -11.56 18.66
N VAL A 43 8.00 -11.43 19.40
CA VAL A 43 7.72 -12.24 20.59
C VAL A 43 7.70 -13.72 20.23
N LYS A 44 7.01 -14.10 19.16
CA LYS A 44 6.99 -15.50 18.68
C LYS A 44 8.37 -16.05 18.36
N ILE A 45 9.24 -15.24 17.74
CA ILE A 45 10.62 -15.63 17.45
C ILE A 45 11.39 -15.88 18.75
N ILE A 46 11.24 -15.00 19.72
CA ILE A 46 11.92 -15.10 21.03
C ILE A 46 11.43 -16.34 21.78
N ASP A 47 10.12 -16.56 21.84
CA ASP A 47 9.52 -17.71 22.53
C ASP A 47 9.99 -19.05 21.91
N ASN A 48 10.00 -19.15 20.59
CA ASN A 48 10.51 -20.35 19.91
C ASN A 48 11.99 -20.62 20.21
N ILE A 49 12.82 -19.60 20.35
CA ILE A 49 14.24 -19.74 20.71
C ILE A 49 14.38 -20.18 22.17
N ILE A 50 13.64 -19.54 23.10
CA ILE A 50 13.81 -19.77 24.54
C ILE A 50 13.14 -21.08 24.97
N GLU A 51 11.90 -21.31 24.55
CA GLU A 51 11.08 -22.41 25.03
C GLU A 51 11.26 -23.69 24.20
N GLU A 52 11.33 -23.55 22.87
CA GLU A 52 11.39 -24.70 21.96
C GLU A 52 12.80 -24.94 21.40
N GLN A 53 13.76 -24.07 21.64
CA GLN A 53 15.17 -24.15 21.15
C GLN A 53 15.24 -24.38 19.63
N ARG A 54 14.35 -23.76 18.89
CA ARG A 54 14.26 -23.87 17.43
C ARG A 54 14.12 -22.51 16.76
N GLU A 55 14.38 -22.49 15.47
CA GLU A 55 14.07 -21.32 14.64
C GLU A 55 12.58 -21.25 14.30
N THR A 56 12.07 -20.01 14.19
CA THR A 56 10.71 -19.74 13.71
C THR A 56 10.65 -19.95 12.20
N THR A 57 9.60 -20.57 11.73
CA THR A 57 9.38 -20.76 10.28
C THR A 57 8.79 -19.51 9.64
N MET A 58 8.92 -19.38 8.33
CA MET A 58 8.29 -18.29 7.59
C MET A 58 6.77 -18.36 7.69
N GLU A 59 6.19 -19.56 7.72
CA GLU A 59 4.76 -19.80 7.86
C GLU A 59 4.22 -19.21 9.16
N GLU A 60 4.91 -19.41 10.27
CA GLU A 60 4.52 -18.86 11.58
C GLU A 60 4.53 -17.32 11.55
N ILE A 61 5.50 -16.72 10.86
CA ILE A 61 5.57 -15.25 10.70
C ILE A 61 4.42 -14.76 9.81
N LEU A 62 4.13 -15.42 8.69
CA LEU A 62 3.02 -15.09 7.78
C LEU A 62 1.64 -15.24 8.43
N ASP A 63 1.52 -16.10 9.45
CA ASP A 63 0.29 -16.25 10.22
C ASP A 63 0.05 -15.09 11.19
N ILE A 64 1.09 -14.38 11.60
CA ILE A 64 1.03 -13.21 12.48
C ILE A 64 0.99 -11.92 11.66
N VAL A 65 1.95 -11.72 10.78
CA VAL A 65 2.03 -10.53 9.90
C VAL A 65 1.26 -10.83 8.61
N LYS A 66 0.00 -10.42 8.57
CA LYS A 66 -0.92 -10.78 7.49
C LYS A 66 -0.63 -10.03 6.18
N GLY A 67 -0.02 -8.86 6.27
CA GLY A 67 0.30 -8.01 5.13
C GLY A 67 0.69 -6.61 5.58
N PRO A 68 1.03 -5.72 4.65
CA PRO A 68 1.23 -4.31 4.93
C PRO A 68 -0.01 -3.67 5.55
N ASP A 69 0.22 -2.67 6.40
CA ASP A 69 -0.82 -1.82 6.99
C ASP A 69 -0.59 -0.37 6.55
N PHE A 70 -1.26 0.02 5.48
CA PHE A 70 -1.09 1.35 4.91
C PHE A 70 -1.88 2.39 5.71
N PRO A 71 -1.27 3.51 6.12
CA PRO A 71 -1.95 4.56 6.89
C PRO A 71 -3.09 5.24 6.12
N THR A 72 -3.11 5.10 4.80
CA THR A 72 -4.14 5.64 3.91
C THR A 72 -5.29 4.68 3.66
N GLY A 73 -5.30 3.50 4.30
CA GLY A 73 -6.31 2.47 4.09
C GLY A 73 -6.21 1.78 2.75
N ALA A 74 -7.33 1.71 2.04
CA ALA A 74 -7.52 0.98 0.79
C ALA A 74 -7.56 -0.55 0.96
N THR A 75 -7.70 -1.28 -0.13
CA THR A 75 -7.87 -2.73 -0.12
C THR A 75 -6.75 -3.41 -0.91
N ILE A 76 -6.07 -4.36 -0.29
CA ILE A 76 -5.09 -5.20 -0.98
C ILE A 76 -5.81 -6.33 -1.72
N LEU A 77 -5.49 -6.53 -2.99
CA LEU A 77 -6.09 -7.53 -3.84
C LEU A 77 -5.27 -8.83 -3.86
N GLY A 78 -5.73 -9.82 -3.10
CA GLY A 78 -5.15 -11.15 -3.01
C GLY A 78 -3.89 -11.21 -2.15
N ARG A 79 -3.48 -12.42 -1.78
CA ARG A 79 -2.35 -12.69 -0.86
C ARG A 79 -1.04 -13.04 -1.56
N ARG A 80 -1.10 -13.47 -2.82
CA ARG A 80 0.08 -13.97 -3.56
C ARG A 80 1.23 -12.95 -3.58
N GLY A 81 0.94 -11.67 -3.84
CA GLY A 81 1.97 -10.64 -3.88
C GLY A 81 2.61 -10.37 -2.51
N ILE A 82 1.83 -10.50 -1.43
CA ILE A 82 2.33 -10.39 -0.05
C ILE A 82 3.27 -11.56 0.26
N GLU A 83 2.83 -12.78 0.01
CA GLU A 83 3.62 -14.00 0.29
C GLU A 83 4.93 -14.01 -0.51
N GLU A 84 4.88 -13.64 -1.78
CA GLU A 84 6.08 -13.52 -2.62
C GLU A 84 7.05 -12.49 -2.05
N ALA A 85 6.56 -11.29 -1.69
CA ALA A 85 7.36 -10.23 -1.11
C ALA A 85 8.01 -10.66 0.21
N TYR A 86 7.25 -11.32 1.09
CA TYR A 86 7.75 -11.73 2.40
C TYR A 86 8.74 -12.89 2.35
N ARG A 87 8.59 -13.80 1.40
CA ARG A 87 9.52 -14.92 1.22
C ARG A 87 10.80 -14.54 0.50
N THR A 88 10.71 -13.66 -0.48
CA THR A 88 11.83 -13.34 -1.38
C THR A 88 12.42 -11.94 -1.18
N GLY A 89 11.72 -11.06 -0.44
CA GLY A 89 12.07 -9.65 -0.33
C GLY A 89 11.62 -8.81 -1.52
N ARG A 90 10.99 -9.41 -2.55
CA ARG A 90 10.47 -8.72 -3.73
C ARG A 90 9.09 -9.23 -4.09
N GLY A 91 8.19 -8.32 -4.42
CA GLY A 91 6.83 -8.70 -4.83
C GLY A 91 6.01 -7.51 -5.29
N LYS A 92 4.86 -7.81 -5.88
CA LYS A 92 3.92 -6.82 -6.38
C LYS A 92 2.60 -6.94 -5.63
N ILE A 93 2.29 -5.94 -4.81
CA ILE A 93 1.06 -5.88 -4.03
C ILE A 93 0.10 -4.93 -4.75
N ARG A 94 -1.02 -5.46 -5.24
CA ARG A 94 -2.05 -4.65 -5.87
C ARG A 94 -2.95 -4.05 -4.79
N VAL A 95 -3.14 -2.74 -4.86
CA VAL A 95 -3.94 -1.96 -3.91
C VAL A 95 -5.02 -1.22 -4.67
N ARG A 96 -6.24 -1.28 -4.18
CA ARG A 96 -7.40 -0.66 -4.79
C ARG A 96 -8.04 0.32 -3.82
N ALA A 97 -8.45 1.48 -4.32
CA ALA A 97 -9.22 2.47 -3.58
C ALA A 97 -10.50 1.87 -2.99
N VAL A 98 -10.94 2.38 -1.87
CA VAL A 98 -12.27 2.09 -1.33
C VAL A 98 -13.27 3.02 -1.99
N THR A 99 -14.26 2.44 -2.63
CA THR A 99 -15.29 3.16 -3.37
C THR A 99 -16.68 2.67 -3.00
N ASN A 100 -17.65 3.56 -3.08
CA ASN A 100 -19.06 3.25 -2.94
C ASN A 100 -19.85 3.88 -4.10
N ILE A 101 -20.94 3.24 -4.51
CA ILE A 101 -21.85 3.75 -5.54
C ILE A 101 -23.15 4.14 -4.85
N GLU A 102 -23.49 5.44 -4.94
CA GLU A 102 -24.74 5.99 -4.44
C GLU A 102 -25.69 6.28 -5.60
N THR A 103 -26.99 6.07 -5.36
CA THR A 103 -28.06 6.54 -6.27
C THR A 103 -28.60 7.87 -5.76
N LEU A 104 -28.55 8.87 -6.62
CA LEU A 104 -29.07 10.19 -6.33
C LEU A 104 -30.59 10.27 -6.53
N PRO A 105 -31.30 11.22 -5.91
CA PRO A 105 -32.77 11.37 -6.04
C PRO A 105 -33.26 11.53 -7.48
N ASN A 106 -32.42 12.08 -8.37
CA ASN A 106 -32.72 12.23 -9.80
C ASN A 106 -32.52 10.95 -10.64
N GLY A 107 -32.20 9.82 -10.00
CA GLY A 107 -31.93 8.54 -10.64
C GLY A 107 -30.56 8.43 -11.29
N LYS A 108 -29.66 9.41 -11.09
CA LYS A 108 -28.25 9.31 -11.48
C LYS A 108 -27.45 8.55 -10.43
N SER A 109 -26.33 7.99 -10.83
CA SER A 109 -25.39 7.36 -9.93
C SER A 109 -24.19 8.27 -9.65
N ARG A 110 -23.60 8.10 -8.47
CA ARG A 110 -22.38 8.77 -8.04
C ARG A 110 -21.40 7.74 -7.49
N ILE A 111 -20.16 7.78 -7.94
CA ILE A 111 -19.07 7.01 -7.35
C ILE A 111 -18.40 7.89 -6.31
N ILE A 112 -18.27 7.38 -5.09
CA ILE A 112 -17.60 8.05 -3.98
C ILE A 112 -16.34 7.28 -3.65
N VAL A 113 -15.20 7.98 -3.62
CA VAL A 113 -13.90 7.44 -3.23
C VAL A 113 -13.55 7.97 -1.85
N THR A 114 -13.36 7.09 -0.89
CA THR A 114 -13.07 7.43 0.50
C THR A 114 -11.65 7.08 0.95
N GLU A 115 -10.98 6.16 0.27
CA GLU A 115 -9.60 5.79 0.52
C GLU A 115 -8.85 5.57 -0.78
N LEU A 116 -7.60 5.99 -0.82
CA LEU A 116 -6.71 5.84 -1.98
C LEU A 116 -5.56 4.88 -1.68
N PRO A 117 -5.01 4.20 -2.71
CA PRO A 117 -3.78 3.45 -2.55
C PRO A 117 -2.65 4.32 -1.98
N TYR A 118 -1.80 3.70 -1.18
CA TYR A 118 -0.68 4.36 -0.52
C TYR A 118 0.22 5.08 -1.52
N LEU A 119 0.63 6.33 -1.20
CA LEU A 119 1.45 7.23 -2.02
C LEU A 119 0.77 7.78 -3.29
N VAL A 120 -0.49 7.50 -3.52
CA VAL A 120 -1.24 8.13 -4.62
C VAL A 120 -1.60 9.57 -4.28
N ASN A 121 -1.21 10.48 -5.16
CA ASN A 121 -1.55 11.90 -5.02
C ASN A 121 -2.97 12.17 -5.51
N LYS A 122 -3.83 12.62 -4.61
CA LYS A 122 -5.26 12.90 -4.88
C LYS A 122 -5.47 13.91 -6.01
N ALA A 123 -4.78 15.03 -6.00
CA ALA A 123 -4.92 16.07 -7.00
C ALA A 123 -4.51 15.59 -8.41
N ARG A 124 -3.41 14.84 -8.48
CA ARG A 124 -2.95 14.24 -9.74
C ARG A 124 -3.94 13.20 -10.26
N LEU A 125 -4.51 12.40 -9.38
CA LEU A 125 -5.55 11.42 -9.73
C LEU A 125 -6.79 12.11 -10.30
N ILE A 126 -7.31 13.14 -9.64
CA ILE A 126 -8.46 13.91 -10.10
C ILE A 126 -8.18 14.54 -11.47
N SER A 127 -7.01 15.15 -11.66
CA SER A 127 -6.59 15.70 -12.95
C SER A 127 -6.52 14.63 -14.05
N LYS A 128 -6.04 13.43 -13.70
CA LYS A 128 -5.98 12.30 -14.65
C LYS A 128 -7.36 11.80 -15.06
N ILE A 129 -8.30 11.74 -14.12
CA ILE A 129 -9.70 11.38 -14.42
C ILE A 129 -10.32 12.43 -15.37
N ALA A 130 -10.13 13.72 -15.08
CA ALA A 130 -10.62 14.79 -15.93
C ALA A 130 -10.03 14.75 -17.36
N GLU A 131 -8.74 14.44 -17.49
CA GLU A 131 -8.09 14.23 -18.77
C GLU A 131 -8.75 13.09 -19.58
N LEU A 132 -8.98 11.93 -18.93
CA LEU A 132 -9.61 10.77 -19.58
C LEU A 132 -11.03 11.04 -20.04
N VAL A 133 -11.78 11.87 -19.30
CA VAL A 133 -13.12 12.32 -19.69
C VAL A 133 -13.05 13.24 -20.90
N ARG A 134 -12.16 14.24 -20.87
CA ARG A 134 -11.96 15.19 -21.96
C ARG A 134 -11.53 14.48 -23.26
N ASP A 135 -10.63 13.50 -23.15
CA ASP A 135 -10.12 12.70 -24.25
C ASP A 135 -11.08 11.61 -24.71
N LYS A 136 -12.29 11.55 -24.12
CA LYS A 136 -13.34 10.56 -24.43
C LYS A 136 -12.89 9.10 -24.27
N LYS A 137 -11.91 8.84 -23.41
CA LYS A 137 -11.43 7.49 -23.07
C LYS A 137 -12.33 6.82 -22.03
N ILE A 138 -12.99 7.62 -21.20
CA ILE A 138 -14.04 7.18 -20.27
C ILE A 138 -15.28 8.01 -20.53
N ASP A 139 -16.38 7.36 -20.86
CA ASP A 139 -17.69 7.99 -21.07
C ASP A 139 -18.58 7.83 -19.83
N GLY A 140 -19.56 8.71 -19.69
CA GLY A 140 -20.57 8.63 -18.66
C GLY A 140 -20.30 9.46 -17.41
N ILE A 141 -19.13 10.07 -17.24
CA ILE A 141 -18.81 10.98 -16.14
C ILE A 141 -19.28 12.40 -16.53
N THR A 142 -20.11 13.01 -15.68
CA THR A 142 -20.66 14.36 -15.91
C THR A 142 -20.00 15.42 -15.03
N ASP A 143 -19.56 15.05 -13.84
CA ASP A 143 -18.90 15.96 -12.90
C ASP A 143 -17.91 15.23 -12.01
N LEU A 144 -16.93 15.98 -11.49
CA LEU A 144 -15.84 15.45 -10.68
C LEU A 144 -15.46 16.48 -9.61
N ASN A 145 -15.76 16.18 -8.36
CA ASN A 145 -15.57 17.09 -7.25
C ASN A 145 -14.79 16.45 -6.10
N ASP A 146 -13.93 17.24 -5.47
CA ASP A 146 -13.28 16.88 -4.21
C ASP A 146 -14.05 17.52 -3.04
N HIS A 147 -14.78 16.71 -2.31
CA HIS A 147 -15.51 17.10 -1.12
C HIS A 147 -14.81 16.65 0.17
N SER A 148 -13.50 16.43 0.12
CA SER A 148 -12.71 16.06 1.30
C SER A 148 -12.77 17.17 2.36
N SER A 149 -12.88 16.77 3.62
CA SER A 149 -13.01 17.65 4.77
C SER A 149 -12.18 17.11 5.96
N ARG A 150 -12.36 17.71 7.14
CA ARG A 150 -11.79 17.19 8.39
C ARG A 150 -12.34 15.83 8.79
N GLU A 151 -13.53 15.46 8.29
CA GLU A 151 -14.15 14.17 8.52
C GLU A 151 -13.54 13.04 7.68
N GLY A 152 -12.79 13.38 6.64
CA GLY A 152 -12.10 12.42 5.79
C GLY A 152 -12.08 12.80 4.32
N MET A 153 -11.46 11.93 3.53
CA MET A 153 -11.39 12.08 2.09
C MET A 153 -12.73 11.68 1.45
N ARG A 154 -13.17 12.47 0.48
CA ARG A 154 -14.37 12.22 -0.29
C ARG A 154 -14.23 12.80 -1.70
N ILE A 155 -13.96 11.95 -2.68
CA ILE A 155 -13.99 12.31 -4.09
C ILE A 155 -15.32 11.84 -4.66
N CYS A 156 -16.08 12.74 -5.27
CA CYS A 156 -17.38 12.46 -5.88
C CYS A 156 -17.26 12.49 -7.40
N ILE A 157 -17.63 11.40 -8.04
CA ILE A 157 -17.64 11.22 -9.49
C ILE A 157 -19.10 11.02 -9.92
N ASP A 158 -19.72 12.04 -10.47
CA ASP A 158 -21.12 12.01 -10.90
C ASP A 158 -21.23 11.40 -12.28
N LEU A 159 -22.21 10.52 -12.45
CA LEU A 159 -22.43 9.81 -13.69
C LEU A 159 -23.70 10.28 -14.37
N ARG A 160 -23.73 10.14 -15.70
CA ARG A 160 -24.91 10.30 -16.53
C ARG A 160 -25.95 9.22 -16.16
N LYS A 161 -27.23 9.53 -16.30
CA LYS A 161 -28.34 8.63 -15.88
C LYS A 161 -28.31 7.27 -16.58
N ASP A 162 -27.89 7.22 -17.83
CA ASP A 162 -27.77 6.01 -18.66
C ASP A 162 -26.44 5.26 -18.49
N ALA A 163 -25.50 5.81 -17.71
CA ALA A 163 -24.19 5.19 -17.48
C ALA A 163 -24.27 4.05 -16.47
N ASN A 164 -23.57 2.96 -16.76
CA ASN A 164 -23.40 1.86 -15.82
C ASN A 164 -22.21 2.18 -14.88
N ALA A 165 -22.50 2.41 -13.60
CA ALA A 165 -21.51 2.80 -12.61
C ALA A 165 -20.40 1.76 -12.45
N ASN A 166 -20.70 0.47 -12.50
CA ASN A 166 -19.69 -0.59 -12.37
C ASN A 166 -18.74 -0.62 -13.57
N VAL A 167 -19.25 -0.36 -14.77
CA VAL A 167 -18.41 -0.29 -15.99
C VAL A 167 -17.47 0.89 -15.91
N VAL A 168 -17.99 2.06 -15.54
CA VAL A 168 -17.17 3.26 -15.37
C VAL A 168 -16.11 3.05 -14.29
N LEU A 169 -16.47 2.48 -13.14
CA LEU A 169 -15.55 2.18 -12.05
C LEU A 169 -14.43 1.21 -12.48
N ASN A 170 -14.77 0.17 -13.23
CA ASN A 170 -13.76 -0.75 -13.76
C ASN A 170 -12.80 -0.09 -14.76
N LEU A 171 -13.27 0.83 -15.57
CA LEU A 171 -12.42 1.63 -16.46
C LEU A 171 -11.50 2.56 -15.67
N LEU A 172 -12.00 3.15 -14.58
CA LEU A 172 -11.19 3.97 -13.67
C LEU A 172 -10.08 3.14 -13.00
N TYR A 173 -10.38 1.92 -12.54
CA TYR A 173 -9.35 1.01 -12.02
C TYR A 173 -8.30 0.63 -13.06
N LYS A 174 -8.70 0.48 -14.31
CA LYS A 174 -7.80 0.09 -15.40
C LYS A 174 -6.89 1.23 -15.86
N HIS A 175 -7.37 2.46 -15.86
CA HIS A 175 -6.71 3.61 -16.50
C HIS A 175 -6.17 4.65 -15.53
N THR A 176 -6.43 4.51 -14.23
CA THR A 176 -5.98 5.46 -13.20
C THR A 176 -5.38 4.76 -12.00
N GLN A 177 -4.78 5.54 -11.09
CA GLN A 177 -4.23 5.06 -9.82
C GLN A 177 -5.30 4.81 -8.73
N LEU A 178 -6.59 4.74 -9.09
CA LEU A 178 -7.61 4.16 -8.20
C LEU A 178 -7.33 2.67 -7.92
N GLN A 179 -6.60 2.01 -8.78
CA GLN A 179 -5.90 0.77 -8.51
C GLN A 179 -4.44 0.94 -8.91
N ASP A 180 -3.55 0.64 -8.00
CA ASP A 180 -2.11 0.77 -8.21
C ASP A 180 -1.36 -0.45 -7.66
N THR A 181 -0.12 -0.58 -8.04
CA THR A 181 0.74 -1.68 -7.59
C THR A 181 1.87 -1.11 -6.73
N PHE A 182 1.95 -1.57 -5.48
CA PHE A 182 3.10 -1.31 -4.62
C PHE A 182 4.17 -2.34 -4.92
N GLY A 183 5.28 -1.91 -5.52
CA GLY A 183 6.43 -2.76 -5.81
C GLY A 183 7.32 -2.90 -4.58
N VAL A 184 7.23 -4.03 -3.88
CA VAL A 184 8.07 -4.31 -2.71
C VAL A 184 9.48 -4.65 -3.15
N ASN A 185 10.47 -4.00 -2.54
CA ASN A 185 11.88 -4.35 -2.62
C ASN A 185 12.51 -4.10 -1.25
N MET A 186 12.71 -5.16 -0.48
CA MET A 186 13.24 -5.09 0.89
C MET A 186 14.77 -5.10 0.89
N LEU A 187 15.36 -4.19 0.11
CA LEU A 187 16.80 -3.94 0.11
C LEU A 187 17.18 -3.18 1.38
N SER A 188 18.09 -3.73 2.15
CA SER A 188 18.60 -3.14 3.38
C SER A 188 20.13 -3.25 3.45
N LEU A 189 20.75 -2.37 4.22
CA LEU A 189 22.18 -2.44 4.52
C LEU A 189 22.37 -3.31 5.74
N ILE A 190 23.14 -4.37 5.61
CA ILE A 190 23.48 -5.27 6.71
C ILE A 190 24.95 -5.15 7.09
N PRO A 191 25.30 -5.25 8.38
CA PRO A 191 26.70 -5.28 8.80
C PRO A 191 27.38 -6.55 8.28
N ASN A 192 28.53 -6.37 7.62
CA ASN A 192 29.39 -7.46 7.21
C ASN A 192 30.86 -7.06 7.42
N ASN A 193 31.57 -7.74 8.34
CA ASN A 193 32.99 -7.52 8.63
C ASN A 193 33.41 -6.06 8.78
N GLY A 194 32.58 -5.22 9.46
CA GLY A 194 32.86 -3.81 9.70
C GLY A 194 32.47 -2.86 8.57
N SER A 195 31.90 -3.37 7.48
CA SER A 195 31.28 -2.60 6.40
C SER A 195 29.76 -2.83 6.36
N LEU A 196 29.04 -1.98 5.64
CA LEU A 196 27.61 -2.16 5.36
C LEU A 196 27.45 -2.65 3.92
N GLU A 197 26.77 -3.77 3.75
CA GLU A 197 26.49 -4.35 2.43
C GLU A 197 25.00 -4.32 2.09
N PRO A 198 24.62 -3.93 0.87
CA PRO A 198 23.23 -3.98 0.44
C PRO A 198 22.80 -5.42 0.18
N LYS A 199 21.69 -5.83 0.77
CA LYS A 199 21.09 -7.15 0.57
C LYS A 199 19.58 -7.08 0.56
N VAL A 200 18.96 -7.82 -0.37
CA VAL A 200 17.51 -8.02 -0.34
C VAL A 200 17.19 -9.06 0.72
N LEU A 201 16.39 -8.68 1.70
CA LEU A 201 16.02 -9.50 2.84
C LEU A 201 14.59 -10.02 2.68
N ASN A 202 14.31 -11.17 3.25
CA ASN A 202 12.93 -11.64 3.46
C ASN A 202 12.35 -11.04 4.74
N LEU A 203 11.11 -11.37 5.09
CA LEU A 203 10.47 -10.82 6.29
C LEU A 203 11.06 -11.39 7.60
N LYS A 204 11.55 -12.63 7.61
CA LYS A 204 12.22 -13.26 8.74
C LYS A 204 13.64 -12.72 8.88
#